data_33a49e2578fc313597ccb5ae97b8bdcb
#
_entry.id   33a49e2578fc313597ccb5ae97b8bdcb
#
_cell.length_a   1.000
_cell.length_b   1.000
_cell.length_c   1.000
_cell.angle_alpha   90.00
_cell.angle_beta   90.00
_cell.angle_gamma   90.00
#
_symmetry.space_group_name_H-M   'P 1'
#
loop_
_entity.id
_entity.type
_entity.pdbx_description
1 polymer ?
#
loop_
_entity_poly.entity_id
_entity_poly.type
_entity_poly.pdbx_seq_one_letter_code
_entity_poly.pdbx_strand_id
1 'polypeptide(L)'
;MARKTFAKNDSGVAAIEFAVLGAVLCLIVVAVGDLGMGFYSNMQVQNSAQAGAQYAAVHGFNSSSVSNAVTNATSVAGITASPAPTQFCGCVTGTTLATATCGTVCANGMSAGTYVSASAARTYSTLISYPGFPASYNQTATSTVRIQ
;
A
#
# COMPACT_ATOMS: atom_id res chain seq x y z
N MET A 1 -56.16 -4.06 50.20
CA MET A 1 -54.83 -3.61 49.74
C MET A 1 -54.39 -4.53 48.61
N ALA A 2 -54.47 -4.08 47.36
CA ALA A 2 -54.07 -4.87 46.20
C ALA A 2 -52.56 -4.71 45.97
N ARG A 3 -51.79 -5.78 46.15
CA ARG A 3 -50.38 -5.83 45.74
C ARG A 3 -50.30 -5.85 44.23
N LYS A 4 -49.83 -4.75 43.65
CA LYS A 4 -49.43 -4.72 42.25
C LYS A 4 -48.15 -5.57 42.14
N THR A 5 -48.22 -6.77 41.60
CA THR A 5 -47.10 -7.57 41.14
C THR A 5 -46.53 -6.86 39.92
N PHE A 6 -45.39 -6.21 40.07
CA PHE A 6 -44.60 -5.76 38.91
C PHE A 6 -44.19 -7.00 38.14
N ALA A 7 -44.83 -7.27 37.03
CA ALA A 7 -44.38 -8.28 36.07
C ALA A 7 -42.95 -7.90 35.66
N LYS A 8 -41.99 -8.74 35.98
CA LYS A 8 -40.57 -8.57 35.63
C LYS A 8 -40.50 -8.65 34.12
N ASN A 9 -40.32 -7.52 33.47
CA ASN A 9 -40.33 -7.41 32.02
C ASN A 9 -38.91 -7.66 31.49
N ASP A 10 -38.49 -8.95 31.43
CA ASP A 10 -37.15 -9.37 31.02
C ASP A 10 -36.88 -9.06 29.54
N SER A 11 -37.91 -8.82 28.72
CA SER A 11 -37.80 -8.44 27.31
C SER A 11 -37.08 -7.10 27.09
N GLY A 12 -37.18 -6.15 28.03
CA GLY A 12 -36.51 -4.86 27.94
C GLY A 12 -35.02 -4.94 28.21
N VAL A 13 -34.59 -5.87 29.07
CA VAL A 13 -33.17 -6.06 29.40
C VAL A 13 -32.45 -6.65 28.20
N ALA A 14 -32.99 -7.69 27.56
CA ALA A 14 -32.43 -8.29 26.36
C ALA A 14 -32.29 -7.30 25.18
N ALA A 15 -33.25 -6.36 25.04
CA ALA A 15 -33.18 -5.32 24.01
C ALA A 15 -32.02 -4.34 24.25
N ILE A 16 -31.76 -3.95 25.49
CA ILE A 16 -30.65 -3.07 25.87
C ILE A 16 -29.30 -3.78 25.65
N GLU A 17 -29.18 -5.05 26.07
CA GLU A 17 -27.98 -5.85 25.86
C GLU A 17 -27.67 -5.98 24.37
N PHE A 18 -28.66 -6.30 23.54
CA PHE A 18 -28.49 -6.38 22.10
C PHE A 18 -28.10 -5.04 21.48
N ALA A 19 -28.68 -3.93 21.93
CA ALA A 19 -28.36 -2.59 21.41
C ALA A 19 -26.90 -2.21 21.72
N VAL A 20 -26.40 -2.50 22.90
CA VAL A 20 -25.01 -2.21 23.28
C VAL A 20 -24.03 -3.09 22.50
N LEU A 21 -24.29 -4.41 22.46
CA LEU A 21 -23.45 -5.34 21.69
C LEU A 21 -23.47 -5.04 20.19
N GLY A 22 -24.64 -4.67 19.65
CA GLY A 22 -24.80 -4.31 18.24
C GLY A 22 -23.95 -3.10 17.85
N ALA A 23 -23.93 -2.07 18.67
CA ALA A 23 -23.11 -0.88 18.42
C ALA A 23 -21.60 -1.22 18.39
N VAL A 24 -21.13 -2.03 19.36
CA VAL A 24 -19.73 -2.48 19.40
C VAL A 24 -19.38 -3.33 18.18
N LEU A 25 -20.26 -4.27 17.81
CA LEU A 25 -20.07 -5.11 16.61
C LEU A 25 -19.99 -4.28 15.34
N CYS A 26 -20.86 -3.29 15.15
CA CYS A 26 -20.81 -2.39 14.00
C CYS A 26 -19.49 -1.64 13.92
N LEU A 27 -18.97 -1.13 15.03
CA LEU A 27 -17.67 -0.45 15.05
C LEU A 27 -16.52 -1.39 14.64
N ILE A 28 -16.54 -2.64 15.13
CA ILE A 28 -15.53 -3.65 14.75
C ILE A 28 -15.60 -3.95 13.24
N VAL A 29 -16.80 -4.16 12.69
CA VAL A 29 -16.98 -4.46 11.26
C VAL A 29 -16.46 -3.32 10.40
N VAL A 30 -16.76 -2.07 10.76
CA VAL A 30 -16.25 -0.90 10.01
C VAL A 30 -14.73 -0.81 10.12
N ALA A 31 -14.16 -1.02 11.31
CA ALA A 31 -12.70 -0.99 11.48
C ALA A 31 -11.99 -2.07 10.66
N VAL A 32 -12.52 -3.29 10.62
CA VAL A 32 -11.99 -4.40 9.81
C VAL A 32 -12.10 -4.07 8.31
N GLY A 33 -13.22 -3.49 7.88
CA GLY A 33 -13.41 -3.05 6.50
C GLY A 33 -12.40 -1.97 6.08
N ASP A 34 -12.16 -0.99 6.91
CA ASP A 34 -11.20 0.09 6.65
C ASP A 34 -9.76 -0.45 6.55
N LEU A 35 -9.36 -1.34 7.47
CA LEU A 35 -8.07 -2.03 7.39
C LEU A 35 -7.93 -2.84 6.10
N GLY A 36 -8.98 -3.59 5.72
CA GLY A 36 -8.99 -4.36 4.48
C GLY A 36 -8.78 -3.49 3.24
N MET A 37 -9.46 -2.33 3.18
CA MET A 37 -9.29 -1.36 2.10
C MET A 37 -7.89 -0.74 2.11
N GLY A 38 -7.31 -0.49 3.27
CA GLY A 38 -5.94 -0.01 3.42
C GLY A 38 -4.91 -1.02 2.87
N PHE A 39 -5.05 -2.30 3.21
CA PHE A 39 -4.20 -3.37 2.67
C PHE A 39 -4.37 -3.54 1.16
N TYR A 40 -5.61 -3.55 0.67
CA TYR A 40 -5.88 -3.61 -0.77
C TYR A 40 -5.21 -2.45 -1.51
N SER A 41 -5.35 -1.22 -1.00
CA SER A 41 -4.69 -0.04 -1.55
C SER A 41 -3.16 -0.19 -1.60
N ASN A 42 -2.54 -0.72 -0.53
CA ASN A 42 -1.10 -0.94 -0.48
C ASN A 42 -0.63 -1.96 -1.52
N MET A 43 -1.39 -3.05 -1.71
CA MET A 43 -1.10 -4.03 -2.77
C MET A 43 -1.16 -3.41 -4.17
N GLN A 44 -2.11 -2.50 -4.42
CA GLN A 44 -2.19 -1.79 -5.70
C GLN A 44 -0.99 -0.86 -5.93
N VAL A 45 -0.49 -0.18 -4.88
CA VAL A 45 0.73 0.63 -4.96
C VAL A 45 1.94 -0.25 -5.31
N GLN A 46 2.06 -1.43 -4.69
CA GLN A 46 3.12 -2.39 -5.00
C GLN A 46 3.04 -2.89 -6.45
N ASN A 47 1.85 -3.27 -6.91
CA ASN A 47 1.62 -3.70 -8.29
C ASN A 47 1.97 -2.61 -9.30
N SER A 48 1.65 -1.35 -8.99
CA SER A 48 1.97 -0.21 -9.83
C SER A 48 3.49 0.01 -9.97
N ALA A 49 4.24 -0.08 -8.87
CA ALA A 49 5.70 0.02 -8.92
C ALA A 49 6.32 -1.13 -9.73
N GLN A 50 5.80 -2.35 -9.58
CA GLN A 50 6.25 -3.53 -10.36
C GLN A 50 5.94 -3.36 -11.85
N ALA A 51 4.76 -2.86 -12.21
CA ALA A 51 4.40 -2.62 -13.61
C ALA A 51 5.35 -1.62 -14.29
N GLY A 52 5.71 -0.55 -13.58
CA GLY A 52 6.72 0.40 -14.07
C GLY A 52 8.09 -0.24 -14.30
N ALA A 53 8.55 -1.06 -13.35
CA ALA A 53 9.81 -1.79 -13.49
C ALA A 53 9.78 -2.81 -14.63
N GLN A 54 8.69 -3.57 -14.78
CA GLN A 54 8.52 -4.52 -15.89
C GLN A 54 8.49 -3.81 -17.25
N TYR A 55 7.81 -2.66 -17.33
CA TYR A 55 7.82 -1.85 -18.55
C TYR A 55 9.26 -1.46 -18.94
N ALA A 56 10.05 -0.98 -17.98
CA ALA A 56 11.44 -0.60 -18.20
C ALA A 56 12.31 -1.81 -18.63
N ALA A 57 12.05 -3.01 -18.10
CA ALA A 57 12.76 -4.23 -18.46
C ALA A 57 12.59 -4.59 -19.95
N VAL A 58 11.40 -4.34 -20.51
CA VAL A 58 11.05 -4.72 -21.89
C VAL A 58 11.38 -3.61 -22.88
N HIS A 59 11.10 -2.34 -22.52
CA HIS A 59 11.18 -1.21 -23.45
C HIS A 59 12.39 -0.31 -23.21
N GLY A 60 13.20 -0.59 -22.18
CA GLY A 60 14.27 0.30 -21.76
C GLY A 60 13.78 1.45 -20.90
N PHE A 61 14.70 2.32 -20.51
CA PHE A 61 14.40 3.45 -19.65
C PHE A 61 13.94 4.68 -20.43
N ASN A 62 12.72 5.10 -20.15
CA ASN A 62 12.18 6.43 -20.44
C ASN A 62 11.32 6.86 -19.27
N SER A 63 11.72 7.92 -18.56
CA SER A 63 11.09 8.34 -17.30
C SER A 63 9.58 8.59 -17.45
N SER A 64 9.15 9.25 -18.53
CA SER A 64 7.73 9.54 -18.76
C SER A 64 6.92 8.28 -19.05
N SER A 65 7.45 7.37 -19.86
CA SER A 65 6.77 6.11 -20.21
C SER A 65 6.69 5.17 -19.01
N VAL A 66 7.75 5.08 -18.21
CA VAL A 66 7.74 4.31 -16.94
C VAL A 66 6.76 4.91 -15.95
N SER A 67 6.72 6.25 -15.81
CA SER A 67 5.73 6.93 -14.95
C SER A 67 4.30 6.64 -15.40
N ASN A 68 4.03 6.66 -16.70
CA ASN A 68 2.71 6.30 -17.25
C ASN A 68 2.37 4.83 -16.99
N ALA A 69 3.34 3.92 -17.08
CA ALA A 69 3.14 2.51 -16.74
C ALA A 69 2.78 2.32 -15.26
N VAL A 70 3.43 3.09 -14.35
CA VAL A 70 3.10 3.08 -12.92
C VAL A 70 1.68 3.60 -12.68
N THR A 71 1.32 4.75 -13.25
CA THR A 71 0.03 5.41 -12.96
C THR A 71 -1.16 4.69 -13.58
N ASN A 72 -0.97 4.00 -14.71
CA ASN A 72 -2.02 3.29 -15.43
C ASN A 72 -2.07 1.78 -15.11
N ALA A 73 -1.23 1.28 -14.22
CA ALA A 73 -1.16 -0.13 -13.88
C ALA A 73 -2.42 -0.67 -13.19
N THR A 74 -3.17 0.21 -12.53
CA THR A 74 -4.38 -0.15 -11.78
C THR A 74 -5.47 0.87 -12.00
N SER A 75 -6.72 0.50 -11.71
CA SER A 75 -7.88 1.40 -11.74
C SER A 75 -8.04 2.26 -10.47
N VAL A 76 -7.14 2.07 -9.50
CA VAL A 76 -7.21 2.81 -8.22
C VAL A 76 -6.70 4.23 -8.42
N ALA A 77 -7.57 5.21 -8.21
CA ALA A 77 -7.23 6.61 -8.35
C ALA A 77 -6.21 7.09 -7.31
N GLY A 78 -5.41 8.10 -7.67
CA GLY A 78 -4.47 8.77 -6.77
C GLY A 78 -3.11 8.08 -6.61
N ILE A 79 -2.81 7.04 -7.40
CA ILE A 79 -1.46 6.49 -7.48
C ILE A 79 -0.62 7.38 -8.40
N THR A 80 0.54 7.76 -7.92
CA THR A 80 1.52 8.59 -8.62
C THR A 80 2.88 7.91 -8.69
N ALA A 81 3.64 8.17 -9.75
CA ALA A 81 5.03 7.74 -9.85
C ALA A 81 5.92 8.68 -9.03
N SER A 82 6.06 8.41 -7.74
CA SER A 82 6.82 9.27 -6.82
C SER A 82 7.62 8.41 -5.83
N PRO A 83 8.95 8.66 -5.68
CA PRO A 83 9.78 9.53 -6.54
C PRO A 83 9.77 9.13 -8.01
N ALA A 84 10.13 10.07 -8.89
CA ALA A 84 10.17 9.82 -10.33
C ALA A 84 11.11 8.64 -10.66
N PRO A 85 10.80 7.86 -11.70
CA PRO A 85 11.65 6.75 -12.13
C PRO A 85 13.07 7.21 -12.46
N THR A 86 14.05 6.45 -11.99
CA THR A 86 15.48 6.76 -12.21
C THR A 86 16.22 5.55 -12.78
N GLN A 87 17.24 5.85 -13.60
CA GLN A 87 18.19 4.85 -14.08
C GLN A 87 19.53 5.05 -13.39
N PHE A 88 20.17 3.97 -12.98
CA PHE A 88 21.47 4.02 -12.33
C PHE A 88 22.28 2.75 -12.65
N CYS A 89 23.60 2.83 -12.44
CA CYS A 89 24.45 1.66 -12.52
C CYS A 89 24.72 1.13 -11.12
N GLY A 90 24.86 -0.19 -11.00
CA GLY A 90 25.08 -0.82 -9.70
C GLY A 90 25.80 -2.15 -9.78
N CYS A 91 26.41 -2.50 -8.68
CA CYS A 91 27.06 -3.78 -8.46
C CYS A 91 26.27 -4.62 -7.47
N VAL A 92 26.01 -5.88 -7.81
CA VAL A 92 25.36 -6.85 -6.91
C VAL A 92 26.43 -7.57 -6.11
N THR A 93 26.31 -7.54 -4.77
CA THR A 93 27.15 -8.29 -3.85
C THR A 93 26.23 -9.10 -2.93
N GLY A 94 26.19 -10.42 -3.16
CA GLY A 94 25.21 -11.29 -2.50
C GLY A 94 23.78 -10.90 -2.85
N THR A 95 23.00 -10.47 -1.88
CA THR A 95 21.59 -10.02 -2.05
C THR A 95 21.43 -8.50 -2.09
N THR A 96 22.54 -7.76 -1.99
CA THR A 96 22.50 -6.28 -1.95
C THR A 96 22.93 -5.69 -3.29
N LEU A 97 22.20 -4.65 -3.73
CA LEU A 97 22.52 -3.84 -4.89
C LEU A 97 23.10 -2.51 -4.39
N ALA A 98 24.37 -2.29 -4.67
CA ALA A 98 25.04 -1.02 -4.37
C ALA A 98 25.17 -0.18 -5.65
N THR A 99 24.89 1.12 -5.55
CA THR A 99 25.11 2.04 -6.66
C THR A 99 26.60 2.15 -6.98
N ALA A 100 26.93 2.18 -8.28
CA ALA A 100 28.29 2.26 -8.77
C ALA A 100 28.34 3.19 -10.01
N THR A 101 29.53 3.67 -10.32
CA THR A 101 29.73 4.41 -11.58
C THR A 101 29.58 3.45 -12.75
N CYS A 102 28.89 3.88 -13.81
CA CYS A 102 28.71 3.07 -15.02
C CYS A 102 30.07 2.71 -15.63
N GLY A 103 30.22 1.44 -16.01
CA GLY A 103 31.47 0.92 -16.60
C GLY A 103 32.53 0.49 -15.61
N THR A 104 32.34 0.68 -14.28
CA THR A 104 33.27 0.14 -13.27
C THR A 104 33.15 -1.37 -13.17
N VAL A 105 34.26 -2.01 -12.83
CA VAL A 105 34.30 -3.46 -12.54
C VAL A 105 33.94 -3.67 -11.08
N CYS A 106 32.93 -4.49 -10.83
CA CYS A 106 32.48 -4.87 -9.50
C CYS A 106 33.44 -5.86 -8.83
N ALA A 107 33.33 -6.06 -7.52
CA ALA A 107 34.15 -7.00 -6.76
C ALA A 107 34.05 -8.44 -7.26
N ASN A 108 32.99 -8.80 -7.96
CA ASN A 108 32.78 -10.11 -8.61
C ASN A 108 33.43 -10.23 -10.01
N GLY A 109 34.18 -9.21 -10.46
CA GLY A 109 34.87 -9.19 -11.77
C GLY A 109 33.95 -8.82 -12.95
N MET A 110 32.64 -8.60 -12.74
CA MET A 110 31.71 -8.20 -13.79
C MET A 110 31.56 -6.66 -13.83
N SER A 111 31.24 -6.14 -15.00
CA SER A 111 30.91 -4.71 -15.13
C SER A 111 29.61 -4.37 -14.38
N ALA A 112 29.54 -3.15 -13.82
CA ALA A 112 28.33 -2.64 -13.20
C ALA A 112 27.15 -2.73 -14.17
N GLY A 113 26.07 -3.37 -13.72
CA GLY A 113 24.84 -3.49 -14.52
C GLY A 113 24.03 -2.22 -14.48
N THR A 114 23.17 -2.01 -15.48
CA THR A 114 22.25 -0.89 -15.54
C THR A 114 20.90 -1.30 -14.96
N TYR A 115 20.41 -0.50 -14.04
CA TYR A 115 19.16 -0.74 -13.29
C TYR A 115 18.20 0.45 -13.45
N VAL A 116 16.92 0.13 -13.39
CA VAL A 116 15.84 1.12 -13.30
C VAL A 116 15.08 0.91 -12.02
N SER A 117 14.86 1.99 -11.28
CA SER A 117 14.00 2.02 -10.10
C SER A 117 12.73 2.76 -10.45
N ALA A 118 11.59 2.09 -10.29
CA ALA A 118 10.25 2.66 -10.43
C ALA A 118 9.57 2.66 -9.06
N SER A 119 9.02 3.81 -8.68
CA SER A 119 8.34 4.00 -7.40
C SER A 119 6.91 4.42 -7.62
N ALA A 120 6.03 3.95 -6.76
CA ALA A 120 4.64 4.35 -6.68
C ALA A 120 4.32 4.88 -5.30
N ALA A 121 3.51 5.92 -5.22
CA ALA A 121 3.05 6.50 -3.98
C ALA A 121 1.56 6.83 -4.05
N ARG A 122 0.87 6.68 -2.93
CA ARG A 122 -0.52 7.05 -2.74
C ARG A 122 -0.77 7.45 -1.29
N THR A 123 -1.60 8.48 -1.06
CA THR A 123 -2.14 8.77 0.27
C THR A 123 -3.46 8.01 0.43
N TYR A 124 -3.54 7.15 1.42
CA TYR A 124 -4.77 6.50 1.84
C TYR A 124 -5.39 7.31 2.97
N SER A 125 -6.69 7.60 2.86
CA SER A 125 -7.48 8.24 3.94
C SER A 125 -8.41 7.19 4.55
N THR A 126 -8.42 7.11 5.88
CA THR A 126 -9.32 6.21 6.62
C THR A 126 -10.77 6.65 6.44
N LEU A 127 -11.70 5.70 6.41
CA LEU A 127 -13.14 5.98 6.30
C LEU A 127 -13.68 6.68 7.54
N ILE A 128 -13.11 6.37 8.70
CA ILE A 128 -13.48 6.96 9.99
C ILE A 128 -12.22 7.45 10.68
N SER A 129 -12.32 8.61 11.31
CA SER A 129 -11.25 9.14 12.16
C SER A 129 -11.24 8.41 13.49
N TYR A 130 -10.19 7.61 13.75
CA TYR A 130 -10.01 6.89 15.00
C TYR A 130 -9.17 7.72 15.97
N PRO A 131 -9.60 7.88 17.24
CA PRO A 131 -8.79 8.56 18.24
C PRO A 131 -7.41 7.89 18.40
N GLY A 132 -6.34 8.69 18.26
CA GLY A 132 -4.97 8.20 18.39
C GLY A 132 -4.33 7.64 17.12
N PHE A 133 -5.07 7.59 16.00
CA PHE A 133 -4.54 7.19 14.69
C PHE A 133 -4.62 8.33 13.68
N PRO A 134 -3.65 8.44 12.76
CA PRO A 134 -3.72 9.46 11.71
C PRO A 134 -4.89 9.17 10.76
N ALA A 135 -5.61 10.21 10.36
CA ALA A 135 -6.72 10.10 9.41
C ALA A 135 -6.27 9.75 7.98
N SER A 136 -4.97 9.87 7.70
CA SER A 136 -4.37 9.47 6.42
C SER A 136 -2.92 9.04 6.62
N TYR A 137 -2.44 8.15 5.74
CA TYR A 137 -1.04 7.74 5.71
C TYR A 137 -0.57 7.49 4.27
N ASN A 138 0.72 7.73 4.06
CA ASN A 138 1.33 7.54 2.75
C ASN A 138 1.75 6.07 2.57
N GLN A 139 1.29 5.50 1.48
CA GLN A 139 1.69 4.16 1.02
C GLN A 139 2.68 4.35 -0.11
N THR A 140 3.84 3.72 -0.01
CA THR A 140 4.90 3.80 -1.02
C THR A 140 5.44 2.42 -1.32
N ALA A 141 5.79 2.19 -2.56
CA ALA A 141 6.48 0.99 -3.00
C ALA A 141 7.52 1.34 -4.06
N THR A 142 8.60 0.60 -4.07
CA THR A 142 9.66 0.75 -5.06
C THR A 142 10.03 -0.62 -5.62
N SER A 143 10.14 -0.70 -6.94
CA SER A 143 10.59 -1.90 -7.64
C SER A 143 11.80 -1.54 -8.51
N THR A 144 12.83 -2.36 -8.42
CA THR A 144 14.07 -2.16 -9.20
C THR A 144 14.30 -3.37 -10.09
N VAL A 145 14.63 -3.10 -11.35
CA VAL A 145 14.90 -4.13 -12.36
C VAL A 145 16.21 -3.83 -13.07
N ARG A 146 16.94 -4.90 -13.42
CA ARG A 146 18.11 -4.81 -14.30
C ARG A 146 17.63 -4.79 -15.74
N ILE A 147 18.18 -3.86 -16.55
CA ILE A 147 17.85 -3.74 -17.97
C ILE A 147 19.01 -4.07 -18.91
N GLN A 148 20.23 -4.05 -18.37
CA GLN A 148 21.48 -4.47 -19.06
C GLN A 148 22.48 -5.02 -18.05
#